data_669881d52c1341e3adbdd2d5047ceb38
#
_entry.id   669881d52c1341e3adbdd2d5047ceb38
#
_cell.length_a   1.000
_cell.length_b   1.000
_cell.length_c   1.000
_cell.angle_alpha   90.00
_cell.angle_beta   90.00
_cell.angle_gamma   90.00
#
_symmetry.space_group_name_H-M   'P 1'
#
loop_
_entity.id
_entity.type
_entity.pdbx_description
1 polymer ?
#
loop_
_entity_poly.entity_id
_entity_poly.type
_entity_poly.pdbx_seq_one_letter_code
_entity_poly.pdbx_strand_id
1 'polypeptide(L)'
;IIETKNNIISKEVSLNNKEYSVSNNVKEAVLKLNEIASYMRKERMNSGAISFDKKEVRFSINKDKEPTGVYVKESKESNKLVEEFMLLANRKVSEYIGKKNKKNIFIYRVHDLPDESKIKALKEVAKSLGYNLDISSRKRMSESLNKILKKIKGKKEQSLIESLAIRSMSKAEYTTKNIGHYGLAFDYYSHFTSPIRRYPDVIVHRL
;
A
#
# COMPACT_ATOMS: atom_id res chain seq x y z
N ILE A 1 -4.70 1.12 25.07
CA ILE A 1 -4.30 1.11 23.63
C ILE A 1 -3.56 -0.20 23.29
N ILE A 2 -2.69 -0.70 24.15
CA ILE A 2 -1.94 -1.96 23.97
C ILE A 2 -2.88 -3.16 24.06
N GLU A 3 -3.80 -3.20 25.01
CA GLU A 3 -4.80 -4.27 25.15
C GLU A 3 -5.75 -4.40 23.96
N THR A 4 -6.17 -3.26 23.37
CA THR A 4 -7.04 -3.26 22.18
C THR A 4 -6.30 -3.79 20.94
N LYS A 5 -5.01 -3.48 20.80
CA LYS A 5 -4.17 -4.03 19.71
C LYS A 5 -3.89 -5.52 19.89
N ASN A 6 -3.67 -5.98 21.11
CA ASN A 6 -3.47 -7.40 21.45
C ASN A 6 -4.71 -8.24 21.09
N ASN A 7 -5.90 -7.73 21.38
CA ASN A 7 -7.17 -8.39 21.03
C ASN A 7 -7.44 -8.42 19.52
N ILE A 8 -6.99 -7.44 18.76
CA ILE A 8 -7.14 -7.41 17.30
C ILE A 8 -6.27 -8.50 16.67
N ILE A 9 -4.99 -8.60 17.07
CA ILE A 9 -4.07 -9.60 16.50
C ILE A 9 -4.50 -11.01 16.89
N SER A 10 -4.91 -11.26 18.12
CA SER A 10 -5.38 -12.58 18.56
C SER A 10 -6.69 -13.00 17.89
N LYS A 11 -7.63 -12.08 17.63
CA LYS A 11 -8.86 -12.35 16.87
C LYS A 11 -8.60 -12.57 15.38
N GLU A 12 -7.57 -11.98 14.81
CA GLU A 12 -7.22 -12.16 13.40
C GLU A 12 -6.54 -13.50 13.12
N VAL A 13 -5.85 -14.06 14.09
CA VAL A 13 -5.25 -15.40 14.01
C VAL A 13 -6.32 -16.49 14.22
N SER A 14 -7.46 -16.17 14.81
CA SER A 14 -8.61 -17.06 14.97
C SER A 14 -9.39 -17.22 13.65
N LEU A 15 -8.81 -17.93 12.70
CA LEU A 15 -9.54 -18.46 11.55
C LEU A 15 -10.39 -19.66 12.02
N ASN A 16 -11.71 -19.56 11.90
CA ASN A 16 -12.67 -20.63 12.16
C ASN A 16 -12.93 -21.00 13.64
N ASN A 17 -13.12 -20.02 14.53
CA ASN A 17 -13.51 -20.29 15.94
C ASN A 17 -12.62 -21.27 16.73
N LYS A 18 -11.39 -21.51 16.27
CA LYS A 18 -10.37 -22.22 17.04
C LYS A 18 -9.47 -21.20 17.70
N GLU A 19 -9.47 -21.12 19.02
CA GLU A 19 -8.46 -20.39 19.78
C GLU A 19 -7.12 -21.09 19.59
N TYR A 20 -6.24 -20.47 18.81
CA TYR A 20 -4.84 -20.88 18.75
C TYR A 20 -4.13 -20.29 19.96
N SER A 21 -3.68 -21.13 20.88
CA SER A 21 -2.79 -20.71 21.94
C SER A 21 -1.41 -20.43 21.33
N VAL A 22 -1.08 -19.15 21.19
CA VAL A 22 0.26 -18.72 20.73
C VAL A 22 1.14 -18.57 21.96
N SER A 23 2.38 -19.10 21.91
CA SER A 23 3.33 -18.93 23.01
C SER A 23 3.62 -17.44 23.25
N ASN A 24 3.88 -17.08 24.51
CA ASN A 24 4.14 -15.67 24.88
C ASN A 24 5.29 -15.05 24.08
N ASN A 25 6.37 -15.81 23.80
CA ASN A 25 7.50 -15.33 23.01
C ASN A 25 7.08 -14.94 21.59
N VAL A 26 6.24 -15.72 20.92
CA VAL A 26 5.72 -15.40 19.58
C VAL A 26 4.82 -14.18 19.63
N LYS A 27 3.98 -14.07 20.67
CA LYS A 27 3.09 -12.91 20.86
C LYS A 27 3.91 -11.61 21.02
N GLU A 28 4.92 -11.63 21.88
CA GLU A 28 5.82 -10.48 22.09
C GLU A 28 6.57 -10.09 20.82
N ALA A 29 7.10 -11.08 20.09
CA ALA A 29 7.78 -10.86 18.81
C ALA A 29 6.85 -10.18 17.77
N VAL A 30 5.63 -10.68 17.62
CA VAL A 30 4.65 -10.10 16.68
C VAL A 30 4.26 -8.68 17.07
N LEU A 31 4.09 -8.40 18.37
CA LEU A 31 3.78 -7.05 18.84
C LEU A 31 4.94 -6.09 18.55
N LYS A 32 6.17 -6.51 18.77
CA LYS A 32 7.36 -5.70 18.47
C LYS A 32 7.51 -5.44 16.97
N LEU A 33 7.29 -6.45 16.14
CA LEU A 33 7.26 -6.29 14.69
C LEU A 33 6.16 -5.33 14.24
N ASN A 34 4.99 -5.34 14.88
CA ASN A 34 3.91 -4.42 14.57
C ASN A 34 4.22 -2.97 14.94
N GLU A 35 4.95 -2.73 16.03
CA GLU A 35 5.46 -1.39 16.36
C GLU A 35 6.39 -0.87 15.27
N ILE A 36 7.36 -1.69 14.85
CA ILE A 36 8.31 -1.35 13.78
C ILE A 36 7.57 -1.08 12.46
N ALA A 37 6.62 -1.94 12.07
CA ALA A 37 5.81 -1.76 10.87
C ALA A 37 5.00 -0.45 10.92
N SER A 38 4.41 -0.15 12.06
CA SER A 38 3.64 1.09 12.27
C SER A 38 4.52 2.33 12.16
N TYR A 39 5.75 2.27 12.68
CA TYR A 39 6.74 3.34 12.53
C TYR A 39 7.13 3.53 11.05
N MET A 40 7.51 2.44 10.36
CA MET A 40 7.88 2.48 8.93
C MET A 40 6.75 3.05 8.07
N ARG A 41 5.50 2.66 8.34
CA ARG A 41 4.33 3.18 7.64
C ARG A 41 4.16 4.68 7.87
N LYS A 42 4.30 5.14 9.11
CA LYS A 42 4.22 6.56 9.45
C LYS A 42 5.26 7.37 8.69
N GLU A 43 6.52 6.90 8.67
CA GLU A 43 7.61 7.55 7.94
C GLU A 43 7.34 7.58 6.43
N ARG A 44 6.85 6.49 5.85
CA ARG A 44 6.49 6.42 4.44
C ARG A 44 5.37 7.40 4.09
N MET A 45 4.35 7.49 4.92
CA MET A 45 3.25 8.46 4.73
C MET A 45 3.74 9.91 4.86
N ASN A 46 4.63 10.20 5.80
CA ASN A 46 5.26 11.52 5.96
C ASN A 46 6.15 11.89 4.75
N SER A 47 6.73 10.88 4.10
CA SER A 47 7.52 11.05 2.86
C SER A 47 6.66 11.29 1.61
N GLY A 48 5.33 11.25 1.73
CA GLY A 48 4.39 11.53 0.66
C GLY A 48 3.82 10.29 -0.05
N ALA A 49 3.88 9.10 0.56
CA ALA A 49 3.16 7.96 0.03
C ALA A 49 1.65 8.20 0.05
N ILE A 50 0.94 7.66 -0.93
CA ILE A 50 -0.50 7.79 -1.04
C ILE A 50 -1.17 6.49 -0.57
N SER A 51 -2.17 6.61 0.28
CA SER A 51 -2.95 5.47 0.76
C SER A 51 -4.41 5.60 0.34
N PHE A 52 -4.88 4.59 -0.39
CA PHE A 52 -6.29 4.41 -0.69
C PHE A 52 -6.82 3.27 0.18
N ASP A 53 -7.86 3.55 0.97
CA ASP A 53 -8.58 2.52 1.73
C ASP A 53 -9.49 1.75 0.78
N LYS A 54 -8.95 0.70 0.15
CA LYS A 54 -9.76 -0.17 -0.74
C LYS A 54 -10.58 -1.13 0.09
N LYS A 55 -11.89 -1.03 -0.04
CA LYS A 55 -12.82 -2.08 0.37
C LYS A 55 -12.89 -3.12 -0.75
N GLU A 56 -12.47 -4.35 -0.47
CA GLU A 56 -12.53 -5.44 -1.43
C GLU A 56 -13.82 -6.25 -1.18
N VAL A 57 -14.72 -6.19 -2.14
CA VAL A 57 -15.93 -7.01 -2.10
C VAL A 57 -15.56 -8.44 -2.47
N ARG A 58 -15.94 -9.40 -1.62
CA ARG A 58 -15.72 -10.84 -1.84
C ARG A 58 -17.03 -11.60 -1.73
N PHE A 59 -17.08 -12.70 -2.43
CA PHE A 59 -18.20 -13.64 -2.38
C PHE A 59 -17.88 -14.82 -1.47
N SER A 60 -18.83 -15.18 -0.62
CA SER A 60 -18.83 -16.46 0.06
C SER A 60 -19.28 -17.53 -0.93
N ILE A 61 -18.57 -18.64 -0.99
CA ILE A 61 -18.83 -19.72 -1.94
C ILE A 61 -19.11 -21.00 -1.15
N ASN A 62 -20.17 -21.73 -1.52
CA ASN A 62 -20.50 -23.03 -0.94
C ASN A 62 -19.58 -24.15 -1.51
N LYS A 63 -19.81 -25.40 -1.05
CA LYS A 63 -19.04 -26.57 -1.53
C LYS A 63 -19.22 -26.83 -3.03
N ASP A 64 -20.36 -26.42 -3.58
CA ASP A 64 -20.72 -26.58 -5.00
C ASP A 64 -20.25 -25.42 -5.87
N LYS A 65 -19.41 -24.53 -5.30
CA LYS A 65 -18.84 -23.31 -5.93
C LYS A 65 -19.88 -22.25 -6.30
N GLU A 66 -21.06 -22.27 -5.70
CA GLU A 66 -22.09 -21.24 -5.91
C GLU A 66 -21.91 -20.09 -4.91
N PRO A 67 -22.13 -18.84 -5.31
CA PRO A 67 -22.05 -17.69 -4.43
C PRO A 67 -23.23 -17.68 -3.46
N THR A 68 -22.95 -17.74 -2.16
CA THR A 68 -23.97 -17.76 -1.09
C THR A 68 -24.12 -16.43 -0.38
N GLY A 69 -23.21 -15.48 -0.60
CA GLY A 69 -23.29 -14.16 0.02
C GLY A 69 -22.16 -13.25 -0.41
N VAL A 70 -22.25 -12.00 0.02
CA VAL A 70 -21.26 -10.95 -0.26
C VAL A 70 -20.75 -10.39 1.06
N TYR A 71 -19.43 -10.25 1.18
CA TYR A 71 -18.82 -9.59 2.35
C TYR A 71 -17.71 -8.62 1.90
N VAL A 72 -17.48 -7.60 2.72
CA VAL A 72 -16.41 -6.63 2.48
C VAL A 72 -15.19 -7.05 3.28
N LYS A 73 -14.08 -7.31 2.58
CA LYS A 73 -12.79 -7.57 3.22
C LYS A 73 -12.09 -6.25 3.47
N GLU A 74 -11.83 -5.96 4.72
CA GLU A 74 -11.03 -4.81 5.14
C GLU A 74 -9.58 -5.23 5.42
N SER A 75 -8.63 -4.34 5.09
CA SER A 75 -7.22 -4.54 5.43
C SER A 75 -7.02 -4.26 6.92
N LYS A 76 -6.62 -5.29 7.66
CA LYS A 76 -6.39 -5.23 9.10
C LYS A 76 -4.92 -4.95 9.45
N GLU A 77 -4.61 -4.77 10.73
CA GLU A 77 -3.24 -4.44 11.17
C GLU A 77 -2.23 -5.55 10.84
N SER A 78 -2.61 -6.82 10.90
CA SER A 78 -1.75 -7.94 10.48
C SER A 78 -1.39 -7.89 8.99
N ASN A 79 -2.33 -7.50 8.13
CA ASN A 79 -2.06 -7.31 6.71
C ASN A 79 -1.07 -6.16 6.49
N LYS A 80 -1.23 -5.06 7.22
CA LYS A 80 -0.35 -3.89 7.15
C LYS A 80 1.05 -4.19 7.68
N LEU A 81 1.16 -5.00 8.74
CA LEU A 81 2.43 -5.48 9.25
C LEU A 81 3.22 -6.20 8.16
N VAL A 82 2.62 -7.21 7.56
CA VAL A 82 3.28 -7.99 6.48
C VAL A 82 3.59 -7.10 5.28
N GLU A 83 2.66 -6.22 4.88
CA GLU A 83 2.86 -5.27 3.78
C GLU A 83 4.10 -4.40 3.99
N GLU A 84 4.27 -3.78 5.16
CA GLU A 84 5.41 -2.88 5.40
C GLU A 84 6.76 -3.62 5.38
N PHE A 85 6.84 -4.86 5.90
CA PHE A 85 8.06 -5.65 5.78
C PHE A 85 8.33 -6.12 4.35
N MET A 86 7.30 -6.45 3.57
CA MET A 86 7.46 -6.75 2.14
C MET A 86 7.93 -5.51 1.36
N LEU A 87 7.38 -4.34 1.65
CA LEU A 87 7.81 -3.06 1.06
C LEU A 87 9.26 -2.74 1.43
N LEU A 88 9.65 -2.97 2.70
CA LEU A 88 11.02 -2.78 3.15
C LEU A 88 12.00 -3.68 2.38
N ALA A 89 11.71 -4.98 2.27
CA ALA A 89 12.56 -5.93 1.54
C ALA A 89 12.69 -5.54 0.06
N ASN A 90 11.57 -5.27 -0.61
CA ASN A 90 11.52 -4.84 -2.00
C ASN A 90 12.36 -3.56 -2.24
N ARG A 91 12.20 -2.57 -1.35
CA ARG A 91 12.95 -1.30 -1.40
C ARG A 91 14.44 -1.52 -1.18
N LYS A 92 14.83 -2.27 -0.12
CA LYS A 92 16.24 -2.46 0.24
C LYS A 92 17.02 -3.25 -0.80
N VAL A 93 16.43 -4.28 -1.37
CA VAL A 93 17.05 -5.03 -2.48
C VAL A 93 17.24 -4.14 -3.70
N SER A 94 16.22 -3.37 -4.08
CA SER A 94 16.28 -2.45 -5.21
C SER A 94 17.30 -1.33 -4.99
N GLU A 95 17.39 -0.79 -3.79
CA GLU A 95 18.37 0.23 -3.40
C GLU A 95 19.80 -0.32 -3.43
N TYR A 96 20.00 -1.52 -2.89
CA TYR A 96 21.32 -2.18 -2.86
C TYR A 96 21.85 -2.42 -4.26
N ILE A 97 21.06 -3.05 -5.14
CA ILE A 97 21.49 -3.36 -6.51
C ILE A 97 21.65 -2.07 -7.32
N GLY A 98 20.67 -1.16 -7.24
CA GLY A 98 20.68 0.07 -8.02
C GLY A 98 21.81 1.05 -7.67
N LYS A 99 22.26 1.07 -6.40
CA LYS A 99 23.39 1.90 -5.96
C LYS A 99 24.75 1.26 -6.20
N LYS A 100 24.88 -0.05 -5.91
CA LYS A 100 26.18 -0.74 -5.97
C LYS A 100 26.54 -1.25 -7.35
N ASN A 101 25.57 -1.63 -8.15
CA ASN A 101 25.81 -2.42 -9.36
C ASN A 101 25.28 -1.72 -10.62
N LYS A 102 25.77 -0.51 -10.89
CA LYS A 102 25.37 0.30 -12.06
C LYS A 102 25.62 -0.38 -13.42
N LYS A 103 26.42 -1.45 -13.46
CA LYS A 103 26.72 -2.20 -14.70
C LYS A 103 25.69 -3.28 -15.01
N ASN A 104 24.96 -3.77 -14.01
CA ASN A 104 23.98 -4.84 -14.19
C ASN A 104 22.62 -4.26 -14.60
N ILE A 105 21.99 -4.90 -15.57
CA ILE A 105 20.62 -4.60 -15.94
C ILE A 105 19.73 -5.07 -14.78
N PHE A 106 18.99 -4.11 -14.19
CA PHE A 106 18.08 -4.39 -13.10
C PHE A 106 16.66 -3.95 -13.46
N ILE A 107 15.66 -4.72 -13.05
CA ILE A 107 14.26 -4.44 -13.33
C ILE A 107 13.65 -3.72 -12.14
N TYR A 108 13.30 -2.46 -12.34
CA TYR A 108 12.56 -1.66 -11.36
C TYR A 108 11.05 -1.77 -11.56
N ARG A 109 10.30 -1.66 -10.49
CA ARG A 109 8.86 -1.37 -10.52
C ARG A 109 8.68 0.12 -10.30
N VAL A 110 8.40 0.85 -11.35
CA VAL A 110 8.29 2.31 -11.32
C VAL A 110 6.84 2.76 -11.34
N HIS A 111 6.60 3.95 -10.81
CA HIS A 111 5.30 4.60 -10.83
C HIS A 111 5.52 6.10 -10.99
N ASP A 112 5.19 6.60 -12.16
CA ASP A 112 5.39 8.01 -12.51
C ASP A 112 4.39 8.93 -11.80
N LEU A 113 4.59 10.23 -11.94
CA LEU A 113 3.68 11.26 -11.46
C LEU A 113 2.28 11.08 -12.08
N PRO A 114 1.22 11.57 -11.42
CA PRO A 114 -0.11 11.61 -12.01
C PRO A 114 -0.13 12.37 -13.33
N ASP A 115 -1.07 11.97 -14.21
CA ASP A 115 -1.34 12.69 -15.46
C ASP A 115 -1.75 14.13 -15.17
N GLU A 116 -1.07 15.08 -15.81
CA GLU A 116 -1.23 16.51 -15.52
C GLU A 116 -2.65 17.02 -15.80
N SER A 117 -3.24 16.56 -16.89
CA SER A 117 -4.61 16.98 -17.26
C SER A 117 -5.65 16.44 -16.27
N LYS A 118 -5.51 15.19 -15.88
CA LYS A 118 -6.44 14.51 -14.96
C LYS A 118 -6.31 15.02 -13.54
N ILE A 119 -5.08 15.33 -13.08
CA ILE A 119 -4.90 15.88 -11.73
C ILE A 119 -5.42 17.32 -11.63
N LYS A 120 -5.34 18.12 -12.71
CA LYS A 120 -5.97 19.44 -12.79
C LYS A 120 -7.49 19.32 -12.74
N ALA A 121 -8.08 18.38 -13.48
CA ALA A 121 -9.51 18.11 -13.41
C ALA A 121 -9.96 17.68 -12.00
N LEU A 122 -9.21 16.80 -11.35
CA LEU A 122 -9.46 16.43 -9.94
C LEU A 122 -9.40 17.65 -9.02
N LYS A 123 -8.44 18.56 -9.22
CA LYS A 123 -8.30 19.79 -8.43
C LYS A 123 -9.55 20.66 -8.53
N GLU A 124 -10.11 20.86 -9.74
CA GLU A 124 -11.31 21.66 -9.94
C GLU A 124 -12.54 21.01 -9.28
N VAL A 125 -12.71 19.69 -9.42
CA VAL A 125 -13.79 18.96 -8.73
C VAL A 125 -13.63 19.03 -7.22
N ALA A 126 -12.42 18.83 -6.69
CA ALA A 126 -12.16 18.96 -5.26
C ALA A 126 -12.50 20.37 -4.75
N LYS A 127 -12.11 21.40 -5.51
CA LYS A 127 -12.40 22.81 -5.19
C LYS A 127 -13.90 23.09 -5.15
N SER A 128 -14.70 22.59 -6.10
CA SER A 128 -16.16 22.76 -6.10
C SER A 128 -16.84 22.11 -4.89
N LEU A 129 -16.21 21.08 -4.31
CA LEU A 129 -16.65 20.40 -3.10
C LEU A 129 -16.05 20.99 -1.80
N GLY A 130 -15.33 22.10 -1.88
CA GLY A 130 -14.75 22.79 -0.73
C GLY A 130 -13.41 22.20 -0.25
N TYR A 131 -12.73 21.40 -1.07
CA TYR A 131 -11.41 20.85 -0.76
C TYR A 131 -10.32 21.52 -1.60
N ASN A 132 -9.14 21.74 -0.98
CA ASN A 132 -7.99 22.33 -1.67
C ASN A 132 -6.93 21.26 -1.98
N LEU A 133 -6.71 20.99 -3.27
CA LEU A 133 -5.65 20.12 -3.77
C LEU A 133 -4.49 20.99 -4.27
N ASP A 134 -3.35 20.92 -3.57
CA ASP A 134 -2.12 21.63 -3.96
C ASP A 134 -1.28 20.75 -4.89
N ILE A 135 -1.16 21.16 -6.14
CA ILE A 135 -0.38 20.46 -7.17
C ILE A 135 0.97 21.11 -7.48
N SER A 136 1.42 22.06 -6.65
CA SER A 136 2.63 22.86 -6.90
C SER A 136 3.94 22.05 -6.81
N SER A 137 3.95 20.96 -6.05
CA SER A 137 5.08 20.03 -5.95
C SER A 137 4.60 18.62 -5.66
N ARG A 138 5.44 17.61 -6.00
CA ARG A 138 5.20 16.19 -5.70
C ARG A 138 4.75 15.97 -4.26
N LYS A 139 5.49 16.53 -3.30
CA LYS A 139 5.24 16.37 -1.87
C LYS A 139 3.92 17.03 -1.45
N ARG A 140 3.69 18.28 -1.84
CA ARG A 140 2.47 19.01 -1.51
C ARG A 140 1.22 18.36 -2.10
N MET A 141 1.33 17.85 -3.33
CA MET A 141 0.26 17.13 -3.99
C MET A 141 -0.12 15.86 -3.21
N SER A 142 0.85 15.04 -2.82
CA SER A 142 0.60 13.83 -2.02
C SER A 142 0.02 14.15 -0.64
N GLU A 143 0.56 15.16 0.05
CA GLU A 143 0.08 15.58 1.37
C GLU A 143 -1.35 16.11 1.33
N SER A 144 -1.64 17.01 0.36
CA SER A 144 -2.99 17.57 0.22
C SER A 144 -4.01 16.51 -0.21
N LEU A 145 -3.62 15.60 -1.12
CA LEU A 145 -4.47 14.49 -1.52
C LEU A 145 -4.77 13.56 -0.33
N ASN A 146 -3.76 13.18 0.45
CA ASN A 146 -3.95 12.36 1.65
C ASN A 146 -4.85 13.06 2.70
N LYS A 147 -4.73 14.39 2.86
CA LYS A 147 -5.62 15.17 3.73
C LYS A 147 -7.08 15.14 3.23
N ILE A 148 -7.27 15.27 1.91
CA ILE A 148 -8.60 15.17 1.30
C ILE A 148 -9.18 13.78 1.53
N LEU A 149 -8.44 12.72 1.19
CA LEU A 149 -8.88 11.32 1.35
C LEU A 149 -9.29 11.00 2.80
N LYS A 150 -8.57 11.54 3.79
CA LYS A 150 -8.97 11.40 5.21
C LYS A 150 -10.26 12.16 5.54
N LYS A 151 -10.43 13.37 5.00
CA LYS A 151 -11.59 14.23 5.29
C LYS A 151 -12.90 13.75 4.65
N ILE A 152 -12.80 13.07 3.51
CA ILE A 152 -13.98 12.57 2.76
C ILE A 152 -14.45 11.20 3.25
N LYS A 153 -13.68 10.54 4.12
CA LYS A 153 -14.01 9.20 4.60
C LYS A 153 -15.41 9.15 5.23
N GLY A 154 -16.27 8.30 4.66
CA GLY A 154 -17.68 8.16 5.07
C GLY A 154 -18.63 9.22 4.52
N LYS A 155 -18.17 10.16 3.71
CA LYS A 155 -19.02 11.18 3.07
C LYS A 155 -19.53 10.73 1.69
N LYS A 156 -20.55 11.40 1.19
CA LYS A 156 -21.19 11.09 -0.10
C LYS A 156 -20.22 11.24 -1.28
N GLU A 157 -19.32 12.22 -1.22
CA GLU A 157 -18.32 12.52 -2.25
C GLU A 157 -17.10 11.59 -2.24
N GLN A 158 -16.97 10.69 -1.27
CA GLN A 158 -15.80 9.80 -1.13
C GLN A 158 -15.53 9.01 -2.41
N SER A 159 -16.54 8.29 -2.91
CA SER A 159 -16.40 7.43 -4.08
C SER A 159 -15.99 8.21 -5.34
N LEU A 160 -16.53 9.42 -5.51
CA LEU A 160 -16.20 10.29 -6.64
C LEU A 160 -14.74 10.73 -6.59
N ILE A 161 -14.31 11.32 -5.47
CA ILE A 161 -12.94 11.83 -5.32
C ILE A 161 -11.90 10.69 -5.39
N GLU A 162 -12.15 9.57 -4.71
CA GLU A 162 -11.26 8.39 -4.78
C GLU A 162 -11.14 7.85 -6.21
N SER A 163 -12.26 7.75 -6.94
CA SER A 163 -12.26 7.28 -8.32
C SER A 163 -11.47 8.21 -9.25
N LEU A 164 -11.68 9.52 -9.14
CA LEU A 164 -10.94 10.51 -9.93
C LEU A 164 -9.45 10.52 -9.56
N ALA A 165 -9.11 10.41 -8.27
CA ALA A 165 -7.74 10.34 -7.80
C ALA A 165 -7.03 9.10 -8.38
N ILE A 166 -7.65 7.91 -8.31
CA ILE A 166 -7.08 6.68 -8.88
C ILE A 166 -6.91 6.80 -10.40
N ARG A 167 -7.88 7.38 -11.11
CA ARG A 167 -7.81 7.56 -12.58
C ARG A 167 -6.77 8.60 -13.01
N SER A 168 -6.40 9.53 -12.13
CA SER A 168 -5.33 10.49 -12.40
C SER A 168 -3.93 9.89 -12.24
N MET A 169 -3.79 8.79 -11.49
CA MET A 169 -2.51 8.12 -11.31
C MET A 169 -2.01 7.45 -12.59
N SER A 170 -0.72 7.55 -12.84
CA SER A 170 -0.04 6.76 -13.86
C SER A 170 -0.11 5.27 -13.53
N LYS A 171 0.04 4.41 -14.53
CA LYS A 171 0.15 2.97 -14.28
C LYS A 171 1.58 2.64 -13.85
N ALA A 172 1.72 1.85 -12.79
CA ALA A 172 3.02 1.31 -12.46
C ALA A 172 3.46 0.29 -13.51
N GLU A 173 4.74 0.29 -13.88
CA GLU A 173 5.30 -0.59 -14.91
C GLU A 173 6.66 -1.18 -14.50
N TYR A 174 7.12 -2.18 -15.24
CA TYR A 174 8.47 -2.71 -15.10
C TYR A 174 9.36 -2.12 -16.18
N THR A 175 10.50 -1.59 -15.77
CA THR A 175 11.48 -0.98 -16.68
C THR A 175 12.89 -1.09 -16.10
N THR A 176 13.90 -0.96 -16.95
CA THR A 176 15.30 -0.87 -16.52
C THR A 176 15.72 0.55 -16.15
N LYS A 177 14.88 1.55 -16.46
CA LYS A 177 15.11 2.94 -16.08
C LYS A 177 14.46 3.24 -14.74
N ASN A 178 15.25 3.61 -13.75
CA ASN A 178 14.71 3.98 -12.44
C ASN A 178 14.21 5.44 -12.46
N ILE A 179 12.91 5.63 -12.34
CA ILE A 179 12.27 6.95 -12.14
C ILE A 179 11.61 7.04 -10.75
N GLY A 180 11.83 6.04 -9.89
CA GLY A 180 11.21 5.94 -8.58
C GLY A 180 9.75 5.44 -8.63
N HIS A 181 9.12 5.41 -7.47
CA HIS A 181 7.73 4.97 -7.33
C HIS A 181 6.92 6.04 -6.59
N TYR A 182 6.18 6.87 -7.33
CA TYR A 182 5.43 8.01 -6.79
C TYR A 182 4.47 7.60 -5.67
N GLY A 183 3.60 6.63 -5.90
CA GLY A 183 2.57 6.24 -4.93
C GLY A 183 3.11 5.68 -3.62
N LEU A 184 4.34 5.13 -3.61
CA LEU A 184 5.02 4.61 -2.42
C LEU A 184 6.01 5.61 -1.80
N ALA A 185 6.31 6.72 -2.48
CA ALA A 185 7.35 7.68 -2.12
C ALA A 185 8.74 7.04 -1.98
N PHE A 186 9.09 6.13 -2.88
CA PHE A 186 10.39 5.45 -2.90
C PHE A 186 11.19 5.87 -4.13
N ASP A 187 12.48 6.17 -3.93
CA ASP A 187 13.42 6.46 -5.04
C ASP A 187 13.88 5.19 -5.75
N TYR A 188 13.93 4.06 -5.05
CA TYR A 188 14.26 2.75 -5.57
C TYR A 188 13.17 1.77 -5.15
N TYR A 189 12.60 1.07 -6.12
CA TYR A 189 11.63 0.02 -5.83
C TYR A 189 11.61 -1.04 -6.91
N SER A 190 11.53 -2.29 -6.50
CA SER A 190 11.30 -3.44 -7.36
C SER A 190 10.50 -4.48 -6.61
N HIS A 191 10.01 -5.48 -7.30
CA HIS A 191 9.42 -6.64 -6.67
C HIS A 191 10.49 -7.72 -6.42
N PHE A 192 10.50 -8.28 -5.22
CA PHE A 192 11.45 -9.30 -4.78
C PHE A 192 10.77 -10.41 -3.97
N THR A 193 9.71 -10.11 -3.25
CA THR A 193 9.13 -10.95 -2.20
C THR A 193 8.15 -12.02 -2.67
N SER A 194 7.89 -12.15 -3.98
CA SER A 194 6.91 -13.12 -4.50
C SER A 194 7.36 -13.81 -5.79
N PRO A 195 8.49 -14.54 -5.81
CA PRO A 195 9.02 -15.18 -7.02
C PRO A 195 8.14 -16.30 -7.56
N ILE A 196 7.28 -16.89 -6.73
CA ILE A 196 6.35 -17.96 -7.15
C ILE A 196 5.33 -17.49 -8.22
N ARG A 197 5.04 -16.18 -8.30
CA ARG A 197 3.99 -15.65 -9.17
C ARG A 197 4.41 -14.44 -10.01
N ARG A 198 5.63 -13.95 -9.83
CA ARG A 198 6.13 -12.79 -10.57
C ARG A 198 7.52 -13.06 -11.12
N TYR A 199 7.63 -13.06 -12.44
CA TYR A 199 8.90 -13.31 -13.13
C TYR A 199 10.00 -12.28 -12.80
N PRO A 200 9.72 -10.96 -12.67
CA PRO A 200 10.73 -10.00 -12.23
C PRO A 200 11.37 -10.34 -10.88
N ASP A 201 10.59 -10.86 -9.91
CA ASP A 201 11.13 -11.31 -8.62
C ASP A 201 12.13 -12.46 -8.82
N VAL A 202 11.85 -13.42 -9.72
CA VAL A 202 12.77 -14.52 -10.05
C VAL A 202 14.09 -13.99 -10.61
N ILE A 203 14.03 -12.99 -11.50
CA ILE A 203 15.24 -12.38 -12.06
C ILE A 203 16.07 -11.73 -10.96
N VAL A 204 15.42 -10.97 -10.06
CA VAL A 204 16.11 -10.31 -8.95
C VAL A 204 16.79 -11.30 -7.99
N HIS A 205 16.20 -12.48 -7.80
CA HIS A 205 16.82 -13.55 -6.99
C HIS A 205 18.04 -14.21 -7.64
N ARG A 206 18.24 -14.00 -8.95
CA ARG A 206 19.37 -14.58 -9.71
C ARG A 206 20.57 -13.64 -9.87
N LEU A 207 20.43 -12.40 -9.46
CA LEU A 207 21.46 -11.37 -9.47
C LEU A 207 22.33 -11.42 -8.21
#